data_cbcd7b002da0f4602d16a8f272f00725
#
_entry.id   cbcd7b002da0f4602d16a8f272f00725
#
_cell.length_a   1.000
_cell.length_b   1.000
_cell.length_c   1.000
_cell.angle_alpha   90.00
_cell.angle_beta   90.00
_cell.angle_gamma   90.00
#
_symmetry.space_group_name_H-M   'P 1'
#
loop_
_entity.id
_entity.type
_entity.pdbx_description
1 polymer ?
#
loop_
_entity_poly.entity_id
_entity_poly.type
_entity_poly.pdbx_seq_one_letter_code
_entity_poly.pdbx_strand_id
1 'polypeptide(L)'
;LALVIASPLIEQYVSAPKTEPLTEFFVLGPYHNATYPYNLTSGDVYPLYLTVDNQLGTQARYKIEMKFRDQNQSGPDSFNHTQSSLQPLTDFTFEVPEGQSAELQVNLVFNYAVDSLRGESILDEIVVNGTSVDMDGMPLPWDSEANAFLGNIFFELYLYNDATGTYQYNQRYVSLWVNLS
;
A
#
# COMPACT_ATOMS: atom_id res chain seq x y z
N LEU A 1 -4.00 -34.53 -49.00
CA LEU A 1 -3.77 -35.40 -47.82
C LEU A 1 -2.63 -34.90 -46.92
N ALA A 2 -1.98 -33.77 -47.26
CA ALA A 2 -0.85 -33.21 -46.50
C ALA A 2 -1.29 -32.22 -45.39
N LEU A 3 -2.57 -31.80 -45.36
CA LEU A 3 -3.04 -30.78 -44.42
C LEU A 3 -3.41 -31.31 -43.03
N VAL A 4 -3.61 -32.63 -42.88
CA VAL A 4 -4.09 -33.24 -41.62
C VAL A 4 -2.91 -33.58 -40.65
N ILE A 5 -1.68 -33.59 -41.12
CA ILE A 5 -0.50 -33.96 -40.30
C ILE A 5 0.18 -32.73 -39.66
N ALA A 6 -0.14 -31.51 -40.12
CA ALA A 6 0.43 -30.26 -39.56
C ALA A 6 -0.36 -29.67 -38.34
N SER A 7 -1.55 -30.19 -38.11
CA SER A 7 -2.45 -29.68 -37.05
C SER A 7 -1.85 -29.78 -35.61
N PRO A 8 -1.26 -30.89 -35.18
CA PRO A 8 -0.72 -30.96 -33.81
C PRO A 8 0.57 -30.17 -33.58
N LEU A 9 1.31 -29.84 -34.68
CA LEU A 9 2.53 -29.04 -34.59
C LEU A 9 2.26 -27.54 -34.50
N ILE A 10 1.09 -27.09 -34.99
CA ILE A 10 0.69 -25.69 -34.92
C ILE A 10 0.15 -25.36 -33.52
N GLU A 11 -0.53 -26.29 -32.87
CA GLU A 11 -0.99 -26.10 -31.47
C GLU A 11 0.15 -25.99 -30.49
N GLN A 12 1.32 -26.56 -30.77
CA GLN A 12 2.50 -26.48 -29.92
C GLN A 12 3.24 -25.13 -30.03
N TYR A 13 2.98 -24.36 -31.10
CA TYR A 13 3.60 -23.03 -31.31
C TYR A 13 2.66 -21.85 -30.95
N VAL A 14 1.37 -22.09 -30.79
CA VAL A 14 0.43 -21.11 -30.23
C VAL A 14 0.38 -21.34 -28.71
N SER A 15 1.51 -21.21 -28.04
CA SER A 15 1.46 -20.96 -26.60
C SER A 15 0.72 -19.65 -26.42
N ALA A 16 -0.33 -19.66 -25.60
CA ALA A 16 -0.96 -18.42 -25.16
C ALA A 16 0.14 -17.42 -24.77
N PRO A 17 0.05 -16.14 -25.15
CA PRO A 17 1.08 -15.18 -24.81
C PRO A 17 1.30 -15.31 -23.30
N LYS A 18 2.52 -15.64 -22.90
CA LYS A 18 2.88 -15.62 -21.48
C LYS A 18 2.60 -14.19 -21.05
N THR A 19 1.62 -13.99 -20.17
CA THR A 19 1.44 -12.73 -19.50
C THR A 19 2.77 -12.33 -18.91
N GLU A 20 3.21 -11.09 -19.16
CA GLU A 20 4.45 -10.61 -18.56
C GLU A 20 4.37 -10.81 -17.04
N PRO A 21 5.45 -11.31 -16.41
CA PRO A 21 5.47 -11.47 -14.96
C PRO A 21 5.14 -10.14 -14.29
N LEU A 22 4.06 -10.09 -13.56
CA LEU A 22 3.52 -8.86 -12.99
C LEU A 22 3.07 -9.10 -11.55
N THR A 23 3.32 -8.14 -10.69
CA THR A 23 2.64 -8.01 -9.41
C THR A 23 1.74 -6.79 -9.47
N GLU A 24 0.46 -6.92 -9.13
CA GLU A 24 -0.41 -5.77 -8.94
C GLU A 24 -0.54 -5.48 -7.44
N PHE A 25 -0.60 -4.19 -7.10
CA PHE A 25 -0.77 -3.75 -5.72
C PHE A 25 -1.72 -2.57 -5.69
N PHE A 26 -2.82 -2.70 -4.96
CA PHE A 26 -3.82 -1.63 -4.83
C PHE A 26 -4.49 -1.64 -3.46
N VAL A 27 -5.17 -0.54 -3.13
CA VAL A 27 -5.94 -0.38 -1.91
C VAL A 27 -7.41 -0.12 -2.27
N LEU A 28 -8.31 -0.66 -1.47
CA LEU A 28 -9.74 -0.36 -1.53
C LEU A 28 -10.19 0.24 -0.19
N GLY A 29 -11.20 1.10 -0.28
CA GLY A 29 -11.82 1.72 0.88
C GLY A 29 -12.82 0.79 1.59
N PRO A 30 -13.55 1.33 2.58
CA PRO A 30 -14.44 0.54 3.47
C PRO A 30 -15.52 -0.29 2.75
N TYR A 31 -15.89 0.09 1.54
CA TYR A 31 -16.92 -0.58 0.74
C TYR A 31 -16.35 -1.42 -0.40
N HIS A 32 -15.08 -1.84 -0.32
CA HIS A 32 -14.36 -2.56 -1.37
C HIS A 32 -14.42 -1.85 -2.74
N ASN A 33 -14.29 -0.55 -2.71
CA ASN A 33 -14.24 0.29 -3.90
C ASN A 33 -13.20 1.41 -3.75
N ALA A 34 -13.02 2.25 -4.77
CA ALA A 34 -12.08 3.36 -4.77
C ALA A 34 -12.61 4.63 -4.04
N THR A 35 -13.53 4.47 -3.07
CA THR A 35 -13.98 5.56 -2.20
C THR A 35 -13.27 5.47 -0.86
N TYR A 36 -12.42 6.44 -0.58
CA TYR A 36 -11.59 6.47 0.62
C TYR A 36 -12.07 7.51 1.62
N PRO A 37 -11.94 7.26 2.94
CA PRO A 37 -12.17 8.27 3.94
C PRO A 37 -11.12 9.40 3.78
N TYR A 38 -11.60 10.64 3.75
CA TYR A 38 -10.73 11.83 3.67
C TYR A 38 -10.74 12.62 4.98
N ASN A 39 -11.92 13.05 5.43
CA ASN A 39 -12.07 13.70 6.72
C ASN A 39 -12.19 12.62 7.79
N LEU A 40 -11.20 12.52 8.63
CA LEU A 40 -11.16 11.54 9.69
C LEU A 40 -11.67 12.18 11.00
N THR A 41 -12.32 11.38 11.82
CA THR A 41 -12.69 11.74 13.19
C THR A 41 -11.75 11.02 14.15
N SER A 42 -11.21 11.73 15.13
CA SER A 42 -10.33 11.13 16.16
C SER A 42 -11.05 10.02 16.91
N GLY A 43 -10.42 8.84 16.99
CA GLY A 43 -10.96 7.65 17.65
C GLY A 43 -11.87 6.75 16.81
N ASP A 44 -12.28 7.17 15.61
CA ASP A 44 -13.09 6.33 14.71
C ASP A 44 -12.23 5.30 13.97
N VAL A 45 -12.85 4.16 13.62
CA VAL A 45 -12.19 3.06 12.89
C VAL A 45 -12.40 3.19 11.39
N TYR A 46 -11.31 3.16 10.64
CA TYR A 46 -11.30 3.25 9.17
C TYR A 46 -10.70 1.98 8.56
N PRO A 47 -11.52 1.02 8.07
CA PRO A 47 -11.02 -0.15 7.40
C PRO A 47 -10.54 0.17 5.99
N LEU A 48 -9.38 -0.37 5.62
CA LEU A 48 -8.81 -0.41 4.27
C LEU A 48 -8.53 -1.85 3.89
N TYR A 49 -8.53 -2.14 2.60
CA TYR A 49 -8.23 -3.46 2.07
C TYR A 49 -7.07 -3.35 1.09
N LEU A 50 -5.92 -3.92 1.46
CA LEU A 50 -4.72 -3.98 0.63
C LEU A 50 -4.75 -5.28 -0.15
N THR A 51 -4.64 -5.20 -1.47
CA THR A 51 -4.66 -6.39 -2.33
C THR A 51 -3.36 -6.50 -3.12
N VAL A 52 -2.77 -7.68 -3.10
CA VAL A 52 -1.62 -8.05 -3.93
C VAL A 52 -2.03 -9.21 -4.84
N ASP A 53 -1.88 -9.02 -6.14
CA ASP A 53 -2.10 -10.04 -7.16
C ASP A 53 -0.75 -10.53 -7.69
N ASN A 54 -0.53 -11.84 -7.64
CA ASN A 54 0.72 -12.47 -8.04
C ASN A 54 0.61 -13.16 -9.39
N GLN A 55 1.21 -12.57 -10.42
CA GLN A 55 1.32 -13.12 -11.78
C GLN A 55 2.80 -13.33 -12.18
N LEU A 56 3.67 -13.73 -11.20
CA LEU A 56 5.11 -13.88 -11.44
C LEU A 56 5.52 -15.22 -12.05
N GLY A 57 4.57 -16.16 -12.21
CA GLY A 57 4.86 -17.52 -12.69
C GLY A 57 5.27 -18.49 -11.57
N THR A 58 5.34 -18.03 -10.32
CA THR A 58 5.66 -18.83 -9.12
C THR A 58 5.00 -18.27 -7.89
N GLN A 59 4.85 -19.08 -6.83
CA GLN A 59 4.50 -18.57 -5.50
C GLN A 59 5.52 -17.52 -5.04
N ALA A 60 5.04 -16.43 -4.44
CA ALA A 60 5.88 -15.33 -3.99
C ALA A 60 5.58 -14.95 -2.54
N ARG A 61 6.62 -14.49 -1.83
CA ARG A 61 6.52 -13.94 -0.47
C ARG A 61 6.61 -12.43 -0.53
N TYR A 62 5.63 -11.77 0.05
CA TYR A 62 5.52 -10.32 0.07
C TYR A 62 5.61 -9.77 1.49
N LYS A 63 6.08 -8.52 1.58
CA LYS A 63 5.99 -7.69 2.78
C LYS A 63 5.41 -6.34 2.37
N ILE A 64 4.43 -5.84 3.12
CA ILE A 64 3.91 -4.49 2.99
C ILE A 64 4.38 -3.70 4.21
N GLU A 65 5.07 -2.58 4.01
CA GLU A 65 5.42 -1.61 5.06
C GLU A 65 4.42 -0.46 5.04
N MET A 66 3.76 -0.24 6.16
CA MET A 66 2.90 0.93 6.38
C MET A 66 3.73 2.07 6.95
N LYS A 67 3.62 3.25 6.34
CA LYS A 67 4.30 4.47 6.76
C LYS A 67 3.32 5.65 6.80
N PHE A 68 3.69 6.67 7.55
CA PHE A 68 2.94 7.91 7.65
C PHE A 68 3.89 9.10 7.50
N ARG A 69 3.39 10.19 6.93
CA ARG A 69 4.13 11.45 6.79
C ARG A 69 3.20 12.66 6.86
N ASP A 70 3.75 13.78 7.21
CA ASP A 70 3.14 15.10 6.96
C ASP A 70 3.37 15.55 5.50
N GLN A 71 2.90 16.74 5.17
CA GLN A 71 3.04 17.32 3.84
C GLN A 71 4.49 17.78 3.51
N ASN A 72 5.36 17.95 4.51
CA ASN A 72 6.74 18.44 4.34
C ASN A 72 7.75 17.29 4.18
N GLN A 73 7.39 16.07 4.55
CA GLN A 73 8.23 14.89 4.45
C GLN A 73 8.12 14.24 3.08
N SER A 74 9.23 13.67 2.59
CA SER A 74 9.25 12.97 1.31
C SER A 74 8.65 11.58 1.40
N GLY A 75 7.75 11.27 0.48
CA GLY A 75 7.23 9.91 0.27
C GLY A 75 8.08 9.08 -0.68
N PRO A 76 7.57 7.92 -1.11
CA PRO A 76 8.19 7.15 -2.18
C PRO A 76 8.18 7.92 -3.50
N ASP A 77 9.24 7.74 -4.31
CA ASP A 77 9.39 8.42 -5.59
C ASP A 77 9.04 7.46 -6.74
N SER A 78 7.91 7.72 -7.41
CA SER A 78 7.44 6.93 -8.55
C SER A 78 8.29 7.11 -9.81
N PHE A 79 8.98 8.25 -9.95
CA PHE A 79 9.82 8.54 -11.11
C PHE A 79 11.16 7.81 -11.05
N ASN A 80 11.82 7.86 -9.88
CA ASN A 80 13.09 7.19 -9.64
C ASN A 80 12.92 5.75 -9.11
N HIS A 81 11.70 5.29 -8.93
CA HIS A 81 11.37 3.97 -8.38
C HIS A 81 12.05 3.68 -7.03
N THR A 82 12.13 4.70 -6.16
CA THR A 82 12.76 4.58 -4.86
C THR A 82 11.74 4.58 -3.73
N GLN A 83 12.01 3.76 -2.72
CA GLN A 83 11.24 3.72 -1.48
C GLN A 83 11.45 4.98 -0.65
N SER A 84 10.50 5.28 0.24
CA SER A 84 10.65 6.33 1.23
C SER A 84 11.73 5.96 2.26
N SER A 85 12.48 6.96 2.72
CA SER A 85 13.45 6.81 3.81
C SER A 85 12.82 6.78 5.21
N LEU A 86 11.50 7.02 5.32
CA LEU A 86 10.80 6.99 6.60
C LEU A 86 10.75 5.58 7.17
N GLN A 87 10.81 5.48 8.51
CA GLN A 87 10.67 4.21 9.20
C GLN A 87 9.23 3.70 9.08
N PRO A 88 9.03 2.39 8.90
CA PRO A 88 7.71 1.81 8.92
C PRO A 88 7.10 1.87 10.31
N LEU A 89 5.80 2.17 10.39
CA LEU A 89 5.01 2.07 11.62
C LEU A 89 4.73 0.61 11.97
N THR A 90 4.48 -0.19 10.95
CA THR A 90 4.26 -1.64 11.05
C THR A 90 4.51 -2.28 9.69
N ASP A 91 4.64 -3.60 9.68
CA ASP A 91 4.73 -4.40 8.46
C ASP A 91 3.83 -5.63 8.51
N PHE A 92 3.51 -6.15 7.32
CA PHE A 92 2.70 -7.35 7.12
C PHE A 92 3.41 -8.26 6.13
N THR A 93 3.64 -9.52 6.50
CA THR A 93 4.28 -10.53 5.64
C THR A 93 3.30 -11.65 5.32
N PHE A 94 3.26 -12.09 4.06
CA PHE A 94 2.37 -13.13 3.59
C PHE A 94 2.89 -13.78 2.30
N GLU A 95 2.33 -14.93 1.96
CA GLU A 95 2.63 -15.65 0.72
C GLU A 95 1.41 -15.63 -0.20
N VAL A 96 1.65 -15.44 -1.51
CA VAL A 96 0.60 -15.48 -2.53
C VAL A 96 0.98 -16.54 -3.56
N PRO A 97 0.15 -17.58 -3.76
CA PRO A 97 0.36 -18.54 -4.82
C PRO A 97 0.31 -17.90 -6.20
N GLU A 98 0.90 -18.55 -7.19
CA GLU A 98 0.83 -18.13 -8.59
C GLU A 98 -0.61 -17.96 -9.07
N GLY A 99 -0.88 -16.86 -9.79
CA GLY A 99 -2.19 -16.56 -10.37
C GLY A 99 -3.28 -16.30 -9.34
N GLN A 100 -2.91 -16.01 -8.07
CA GLN A 100 -3.86 -15.70 -7.01
C GLN A 100 -3.63 -14.31 -6.43
N SER A 101 -4.69 -13.80 -5.78
CA SER A 101 -4.67 -12.55 -5.04
C SER A 101 -4.76 -12.82 -3.53
N ALA A 102 -4.06 -12.01 -2.75
CA ALA A 102 -4.25 -11.94 -1.31
C ALA A 102 -4.80 -10.57 -0.94
N GLU A 103 -5.83 -10.54 -0.11
CA GLU A 103 -6.39 -9.32 0.47
C GLU A 103 -6.13 -9.28 1.96
N LEU A 104 -5.62 -8.14 2.43
CA LEU A 104 -5.36 -7.86 3.84
C LEU A 104 -6.24 -6.70 4.30
N GLN A 105 -7.11 -6.94 5.27
CA GLN A 105 -7.84 -5.86 5.94
C GLN A 105 -6.93 -5.17 6.97
N VAL A 106 -6.85 -3.85 6.88
CA VAL A 106 -6.14 -2.99 7.83
C VAL A 106 -7.14 -2.02 8.44
N ASN A 107 -7.36 -2.12 9.75
CA ASN A 107 -8.21 -1.20 10.50
C ASN A 107 -7.34 -0.12 11.13
N LEU A 108 -7.61 1.14 10.81
CA LEU A 108 -6.85 2.30 11.27
C LEU A 108 -7.70 3.14 12.21
N VAL A 109 -7.11 3.60 13.30
CA VAL A 109 -7.66 4.65 14.18
C VAL A 109 -6.60 5.72 14.32
N PHE A 110 -7.01 6.99 14.22
CA PHE A 110 -6.14 8.14 14.42
C PHE A 110 -6.59 8.88 15.68
N ASN A 111 -5.69 8.98 16.65
CA ASN A 111 -5.91 9.74 17.87
C ASN A 111 -5.14 11.05 17.76
N TYR A 112 -5.87 12.14 17.60
CA TYR A 112 -5.33 13.48 17.41
C TYR A 112 -6.17 14.54 18.09
N ALA A 113 -5.59 15.72 18.30
CA ALA A 113 -6.26 16.90 18.82
C ALA A 113 -5.88 18.14 18.02
N VAL A 114 -6.86 19.01 17.73
CA VAL A 114 -6.60 20.27 17.02
C VAL A 114 -6.21 21.35 18.02
N ASP A 115 -5.00 21.90 17.86
CA ASP A 115 -4.53 23.11 18.58
C ASP A 115 -4.83 24.36 17.76
N SER A 116 -5.99 24.96 18.00
CA SER A 116 -6.43 26.17 17.30
C SER A 116 -5.55 27.39 17.56
N LEU A 117 -4.76 27.42 18.64
CA LEU A 117 -3.87 28.52 18.96
C LEU A 117 -2.60 28.48 18.10
N ARG A 118 -2.13 27.27 17.79
CA ARG A 118 -0.96 27.04 16.93
C ARG A 118 -1.34 26.86 15.47
N GLY A 119 -2.62 26.58 15.17
CA GLY A 119 -3.08 26.26 13.83
C GLY A 119 -2.53 24.93 13.34
N GLU A 120 -2.48 23.93 14.22
CA GLU A 120 -1.95 22.60 13.96
C GLU A 120 -2.93 21.54 14.46
N SER A 121 -2.93 20.38 13.83
CA SER A 121 -3.47 19.14 14.39
C SER A 121 -2.31 18.32 14.94
N ILE A 122 -2.42 17.87 16.18
CA ILE A 122 -1.37 17.09 16.84
C ILE A 122 -1.80 15.63 16.81
N LEU A 123 -1.08 14.83 16.07
CA LEU A 123 -1.30 13.38 15.98
C LEU A 123 -0.50 12.68 17.07
N ASP A 124 -1.20 12.10 18.04
CA ASP A 124 -0.57 11.42 19.18
C ASP A 124 -0.31 9.94 18.88
N GLU A 125 -1.23 9.28 18.19
CA GLU A 125 -1.20 7.83 18.00
C GLU A 125 -1.91 7.41 16.72
N ILE A 126 -1.39 6.36 16.06
CA ILE A 126 -2.11 5.58 15.05
C ILE A 126 -2.26 4.16 15.57
N VAL A 127 -3.50 3.66 15.68
CA VAL A 127 -3.76 2.27 16.02
C VAL A 127 -3.95 1.48 14.73
N VAL A 128 -3.16 0.42 14.54
CA VAL A 128 -3.19 -0.46 13.36
C VAL A 128 -3.61 -1.86 13.82
N ASN A 129 -4.78 -2.32 13.41
CA ASN A 129 -5.33 -3.62 13.79
C ASN A 129 -5.32 -3.86 15.32
N GLY A 130 -5.58 -2.80 16.10
CA GLY A 130 -5.58 -2.85 17.57
C GLY A 130 -4.22 -2.68 18.22
N THR A 131 -3.14 -2.53 17.45
CA THR A 131 -1.81 -2.24 17.99
C THR A 131 -1.51 -0.75 17.88
N SER A 132 -1.22 -0.12 18.99
CA SER A 132 -0.87 1.30 19.09
C SER A 132 0.54 1.58 18.59
N VAL A 133 0.68 2.63 17.77
CA VAL A 133 1.94 3.21 17.35
C VAL A 133 1.95 4.66 17.80
N ASP A 134 2.87 4.98 18.70
CA ASP A 134 3.07 6.34 19.21
C ASP A 134 3.65 7.23 18.10
N MET A 135 3.06 8.41 17.92
CA MET A 135 3.48 9.39 16.92
C MET A 135 4.24 10.58 17.54
N ASP A 136 4.57 10.49 18.85
CA ASP A 136 5.32 11.50 19.60
C ASP A 136 4.73 12.93 19.53
N GLY A 137 3.41 13.03 19.39
CA GLY A 137 2.74 14.33 19.22
C GLY A 137 3.12 15.02 17.91
N MET A 138 3.10 14.30 16.81
CA MET A 138 3.48 14.79 15.49
C MET A 138 2.59 15.95 15.04
N PRO A 139 3.14 17.16 14.82
CA PRO A 139 2.36 18.30 14.37
C PRO A 139 2.06 18.20 12.88
N LEU A 140 0.80 18.39 12.52
CA LEU A 140 0.32 18.52 11.14
C LEU A 140 -0.10 19.98 10.94
N PRO A 141 0.69 20.80 10.20
CA PRO A 141 0.35 22.19 9.98
C PRO A 141 -0.86 22.33 9.05
N TRP A 142 -1.56 23.46 9.19
CA TRP A 142 -2.66 23.80 8.30
C TRP A 142 -2.18 24.03 6.86
N ASP A 143 -2.78 23.30 5.94
CA ASP A 143 -2.60 23.54 4.50
C ASP A 143 -3.72 24.45 3.99
N SER A 144 -3.35 25.65 3.57
CA SER A 144 -4.32 26.67 3.12
C SER A 144 -4.89 26.38 1.73
N GLU A 145 -4.21 25.59 0.89
CA GLU A 145 -4.68 25.22 -0.45
C GLU A 145 -5.70 24.08 -0.34
N ALA A 146 -5.39 23.09 0.48
CA ALA A 146 -6.29 21.96 0.74
C ALA A 146 -7.40 22.31 1.76
N ASN A 147 -7.23 23.38 2.53
CA ASN A 147 -8.09 23.75 3.67
C ASN A 147 -8.23 22.61 4.67
N ALA A 148 -7.09 22.04 5.11
CA ALA A 148 -7.03 20.79 5.87
C ALA A 148 -5.73 20.67 6.69
N PHE A 149 -5.73 19.80 7.71
CA PHE A 149 -4.52 19.30 8.36
C PHE A 149 -4.15 17.96 7.71
N LEU A 150 -3.22 18.00 6.76
CA LEU A 150 -2.93 16.87 5.90
C LEU A 150 -1.95 15.87 6.52
N GLY A 151 -2.37 14.62 6.58
CA GLY A 151 -1.53 13.45 6.77
C GLY A 151 -1.57 12.54 5.55
N ASN A 152 -0.48 11.85 5.27
CA ASN A 152 -0.43 10.88 4.18
C ASN A 152 -0.02 9.51 4.70
N ILE A 153 -0.95 8.55 4.58
CA ILE A 153 -0.68 7.13 4.82
C ILE A 153 -0.24 6.53 3.52
N PHE A 154 0.81 5.74 3.54
CA PHE A 154 1.21 4.98 2.37
C PHE A 154 1.73 3.61 2.74
N PHE A 155 1.62 2.71 1.78
CA PHE A 155 1.99 1.32 1.91
C PHE A 155 2.95 0.99 0.78
N GLU A 156 4.15 0.53 1.12
CA GLU A 156 5.17 0.12 0.17
C GLU A 156 5.24 -1.41 0.09
N LEU A 157 5.28 -1.94 -1.13
CA LEU A 157 5.35 -3.37 -1.36
C LEU A 157 6.79 -3.82 -1.57
N TYR A 158 7.14 -4.92 -0.90
CA TYR A 158 8.43 -5.60 -1.02
C TYR A 158 8.21 -7.04 -1.43
N LEU A 159 9.09 -7.53 -2.29
CA LEU A 159 9.15 -8.93 -2.73
C LEU A 159 10.37 -9.60 -2.11
N TYR A 160 10.20 -10.80 -1.58
CA TYR A 160 11.32 -11.57 -1.06
C TYR A 160 12.17 -12.13 -2.20
N ASN A 161 13.47 -11.93 -2.11
CA ASN A 161 14.43 -12.46 -3.06
C ASN A 161 15.16 -13.65 -2.41
N ASP A 162 14.88 -14.86 -2.89
CA ASP A 162 15.47 -16.09 -2.35
C ASP A 162 16.99 -16.16 -2.53
N ALA A 163 17.54 -15.50 -3.58
CA ALA A 163 18.97 -15.49 -3.81
C ALA A 163 19.76 -14.65 -2.79
N THR A 164 19.14 -13.57 -2.28
CA THR A 164 19.76 -12.69 -1.28
C THR A 164 19.25 -12.95 0.14
N GLY A 165 18.15 -13.68 0.30
CA GLY A 165 17.50 -13.94 1.58
C GLY A 165 16.85 -12.69 2.20
N THR A 166 16.50 -11.67 1.40
CA THR A 166 15.99 -10.39 1.88
C THR A 166 14.78 -9.92 1.09
N TYR A 167 13.93 -9.08 1.73
CA TYR A 167 12.90 -8.34 1.06
C TYR A 167 13.48 -7.16 0.30
N GLN A 168 13.09 -7.00 -0.95
CA GLN A 168 13.52 -5.90 -1.83
C GLN A 168 12.29 -5.09 -2.25
N TYR A 169 12.42 -3.76 -2.30
CA TYR A 169 11.35 -2.88 -2.74
C TYR A 169 10.86 -3.24 -4.14
N ASN A 170 9.59 -3.51 -4.28
CA ASN A 170 8.96 -3.96 -5.55
C ASN A 170 8.61 -2.78 -6.47
N GLN A 171 9.05 -1.56 -6.15
CA GLN A 171 8.76 -0.32 -6.90
C GLN A 171 7.27 0.00 -6.98
N ARG A 172 6.48 -0.53 -6.05
CA ARG A 172 5.04 -0.30 -5.96
C ARG A 172 4.68 0.22 -4.57
N TYR A 173 3.83 1.22 -4.58
CA TYR A 173 3.21 1.74 -3.36
C TYR A 173 1.80 2.23 -3.66
N VAL A 174 1.00 2.33 -2.63
CA VAL A 174 -0.30 3.00 -2.63
C VAL A 174 -0.31 4.03 -1.52
N SER A 175 -0.96 5.18 -1.74
CA SER A 175 -1.00 6.25 -0.75
C SER A 175 -2.36 6.95 -0.70
N LEU A 176 -2.75 7.38 0.50
CA LEU A 176 -3.98 8.10 0.76
C LEU A 176 -3.68 9.35 1.58
N TRP A 177 -4.15 10.49 1.10
CA TRP A 177 -4.17 11.72 1.88
C TRP A 177 -5.44 11.78 2.73
N VAL A 178 -5.28 12.17 3.97
CA VAL A 178 -6.36 12.31 4.96
C VAL A 178 -6.28 13.65 5.65
N ASN A 179 -7.43 14.16 6.06
CA ASN A 179 -7.58 15.38 6.83
C ASN A 179 -7.92 15.03 8.29
N LEU A 180 -7.11 15.53 9.21
CA LEU A 180 -7.25 15.32 10.65
C LEU A 180 -7.70 16.67 11.31
N SER A 181 -8.94 17.09 11.00
CA SER A 181 -9.51 18.36 11.47
C SER A 181 -10.64 18.18 12.49
#